data_9c2d455dd2e9ddd44d74b19ce8d965e2
#
_entry.id   9c2d455dd2e9ddd44d74b19ce8d965e2
#
_cell.length_a   1.000
_cell.length_b   1.000
_cell.length_c   1.000
_cell.angle_alpha   90.00
_cell.angle_beta   90.00
_cell.angle_gamma   90.00
#
_symmetry.space_group_name_H-M   'P 1'
#
loop_
_entity.id
_entity.type
_entity.pdbx_description
1 polymer ?
#
loop_
_entity_poly.entity_id
_entity_poly.type
_entity_poly.pdbx_seq_one_letter_code
_entity_poly.pdbx_strand_id
1 'polypeptide(L)'
;MTTTAPQNGSWKEFNKTRKEERKKRTEEKLAKKLKLEQEALQKPPEPELEPLQPVSTLAIAVPGSILENAQSPELRTYLAGQIARAACVFQVDEVVVFDDCPDAVNAKKSKLEDEEGVKTARQSCVQLARILQYLECPQYLRKHFFPIHSDLKFAGVLNPLDAPHHLRQKNDFIFREGVVTNKPTKVGKGSIVNVGLLNDVTVDKTLTAGLRVTVKLNSCNTENEKKMKGLIVSPSRPRAETGVYWGYTVRIANSLSEVFTQSPYKKGYDLLIGTSDKGDSILEKQKESLSYDHAIIVFGGLLGLETALESDDNLT
;
A
#
# COMPACT_ATOMS: atom_id res chain seq x y z
N MET A 1 -30.93 12.25 -38.50
CA MET A 1 -31.61 13.23 -39.36
C MET A 1 -31.06 13.06 -40.77
N THR A 2 -31.84 12.42 -41.61
CA THR A 2 -31.57 12.18 -43.03
C THR A 2 -31.88 13.46 -43.79
N THR A 3 -30.85 14.14 -44.29
CA THR A 3 -30.97 15.31 -45.14
C THR A 3 -31.41 14.86 -46.54
N THR A 4 -32.66 15.09 -46.88
CA THR A 4 -33.21 14.98 -48.25
C THR A 4 -32.54 15.97 -49.20
N ALA A 5 -32.19 15.51 -50.41
CA ALA A 5 -31.56 16.37 -51.41
C ALA A 5 -32.59 17.42 -51.95
N PRO A 6 -32.16 18.66 -52.25
CA PRO A 6 -33.03 19.70 -52.77
C PRO A 6 -33.39 19.39 -54.25
N GLN A 7 -34.66 19.58 -54.56
CA GLN A 7 -35.23 19.26 -55.88
C GLN A 7 -34.82 20.24 -57.01
N ASN A 8 -34.15 21.39 -56.74
CA ASN A 8 -33.69 22.35 -57.75
C ASN A 8 -32.43 23.08 -57.26
N GLY A 9 -31.28 22.47 -57.34
CA GLY A 9 -29.97 23.10 -57.07
C GLY A 9 -28.84 22.27 -57.65
N SER A 10 -27.82 22.92 -58.22
CA SER A 10 -26.65 22.22 -58.77
C SER A 10 -25.93 21.43 -57.69
N TRP A 11 -25.67 20.12 -57.96
CA TRP A 11 -24.87 19.26 -57.09
C TRP A 11 -23.52 19.88 -56.66
N LYS A 12 -23.00 20.82 -57.44
CA LYS A 12 -21.79 21.56 -57.10
C LYS A 12 -22.01 22.52 -55.92
N GLU A 13 -23.15 23.18 -55.82
CA GLU A 13 -23.49 24.12 -54.74
C GLU A 13 -23.78 23.35 -53.46
N PHE A 14 -24.50 22.22 -53.55
CA PHE A 14 -24.75 21.36 -52.40
C PHE A 14 -23.46 20.78 -51.77
N ASN A 15 -22.52 20.36 -52.61
CA ASN A 15 -21.24 19.87 -52.14
C ASN A 15 -20.35 20.99 -51.60
N LYS A 16 -20.47 22.20 -52.07
CA LYS A 16 -19.76 23.36 -51.56
C LYS A 16 -20.26 23.74 -50.15
N THR A 17 -21.57 23.87 -49.97
CA THR A 17 -22.17 24.16 -48.68
C THR A 17 -21.88 23.08 -47.65
N ARG A 18 -21.95 21.80 -47.99
CA ARG A 18 -21.59 20.66 -47.13
C ARG A 18 -20.10 20.66 -46.73
N LYS A 19 -19.21 21.10 -47.61
CA LYS A 19 -17.78 21.25 -47.33
C LYS A 19 -17.52 22.41 -46.39
N GLU A 20 -18.23 23.51 -46.57
CA GLU A 20 -18.15 24.71 -45.68
C GLU A 20 -18.71 24.40 -44.27
N GLU A 21 -19.82 23.67 -44.16
CA GLU A 21 -20.38 23.23 -42.87
C GLU A 21 -19.43 22.25 -42.15
N ARG A 22 -18.81 21.35 -42.86
CA ARG A 22 -17.78 20.45 -42.27
C ARG A 22 -16.58 21.24 -41.76
N LYS A 23 -16.14 22.26 -42.50
CA LYS A 23 -15.03 23.13 -42.12
C LYS A 23 -15.39 23.94 -40.86
N LYS A 24 -16.58 24.54 -40.80
CA LYS A 24 -17.09 25.25 -39.61
C LYS A 24 -17.17 24.36 -38.40
N ARG A 25 -17.70 23.12 -38.52
CA ARG A 25 -17.76 22.16 -37.42
C ARG A 25 -16.36 21.74 -36.92
N THR A 26 -15.37 21.65 -37.82
CA THR A 26 -14.00 21.32 -37.43
C THR A 26 -13.35 22.49 -36.71
N GLU A 27 -13.55 23.71 -37.18
CA GLU A 27 -13.08 24.95 -36.55
C GLU A 27 -13.71 25.18 -35.17
N GLU A 28 -15.02 24.94 -35.02
CA GLU A 28 -15.71 24.98 -33.71
C GLU A 28 -15.18 23.94 -32.74
N LYS A 29 -14.88 22.72 -33.22
CA LYS A 29 -14.27 21.68 -32.39
C LYS A 29 -12.86 22.07 -31.94
N LEU A 30 -12.08 22.67 -32.85
CA LEU A 30 -10.72 23.12 -32.55
C LEU A 30 -10.74 24.28 -31.56
N ALA A 31 -11.64 25.26 -31.75
CA ALA A 31 -11.83 26.38 -30.84
C ALA A 31 -12.29 25.94 -29.45
N LYS A 32 -13.20 24.95 -29.35
CA LYS A 32 -13.58 24.33 -28.08
C LYS A 32 -12.41 23.58 -27.41
N LYS A 33 -11.56 22.92 -28.19
CA LYS A 33 -10.38 22.23 -27.68
C LYS A 33 -9.34 23.20 -27.13
N LEU A 34 -9.08 24.31 -27.87
CA LEU A 34 -8.18 25.38 -27.43
C LEU A 34 -8.70 26.11 -26.18
N LYS A 35 -10.02 26.39 -26.07
CA LYS A 35 -10.60 26.93 -24.84
C LYS A 35 -10.43 25.99 -23.66
N LEU A 36 -10.67 24.68 -23.82
CA LEU A 36 -10.45 23.67 -22.76
C LEU A 36 -8.97 23.55 -22.35
N GLU A 37 -8.04 23.69 -23.30
CA GLU A 37 -6.60 23.73 -23.00
C GLU A 37 -6.20 25.02 -22.26
N GLN A 38 -6.75 26.17 -22.65
CA GLN A 38 -6.53 27.46 -21.94
C GLN A 38 -7.15 27.47 -20.55
N GLU A 39 -8.35 26.90 -20.37
CA GLU A 39 -8.98 26.72 -19.05
C GLU A 39 -8.22 25.70 -18.19
N ALA A 40 -7.57 24.70 -18.78
CA ALA A 40 -6.71 23.74 -18.06
C ALA A 40 -5.39 24.39 -17.61
N LEU A 41 -4.84 25.33 -18.38
CA LEU A 41 -3.64 26.11 -18.02
C LEU A 41 -3.94 27.22 -16.98
N GLN A 42 -5.18 27.68 -16.88
CA GLN A 42 -5.64 28.70 -15.90
C GLN A 42 -6.25 28.07 -14.64
N LYS A 43 -6.25 26.74 -14.51
CA LYS A 43 -6.64 26.12 -13.23
C LYS A 43 -5.72 26.66 -12.14
N PRO A 44 -6.31 27.14 -11.02
CA PRO A 44 -5.51 27.46 -9.86
C PRO A 44 -4.68 26.22 -9.48
N PRO A 45 -3.46 26.42 -8.96
CA PRO A 45 -2.65 25.31 -8.51
C PRO A 45 -3.51 24.41 -7.61
N GLU A 46 -3.42 23.10 -7.81
CA GLU A 46 -4.12 22.14 -6.95
C GLU A 46 -3.87 22.53 -5.49
N PRO A 47 -4.88 22.43 -4.62
CA PRO A 47 -4.68 22.78 -3.22
C PRO A 47 -3.47 22.00 -2.71
N GLU A 48 -2.38 22.71 -2.48
CA GLU A 48 -1.20 22.13 -1.82
C GLU A 48 -1.70 21.57 -0.51
N LEU A 49 -1.61 20.25 -0.38
CA LEU A 49 -2.00 19.57 0.84
C LEU A 49 -1.10 20.13 1.94
N GLU A 50 -1.70 20.75 2.96
CA GLU A 50 -0.96 21.34 4.07
C GLU A 50 0.11 20.40 4.59
N PRO A 51 1.33 20.91 4.90
CA PRO A 51 2.38 20.11 5.49
C PRO A 51 1.88 19.54 6.82
N LEU A 52 1.91 18.22 6.92
CA LEU A 52 1.48 17.51 8.12
C LEU A 52 2.62 17.47 9.13
N GLN A 53 2.29 17.53 10.42
CA GLN A 53 3.27 17.25 11.45
C GLN A 53 3.75 15.79 11.36
N PRO A 54 5.05 15.55 11.52
CA PRO A 54 5.59 14.20 11.54
C PRO A 54 4.94 13.41 12.69
N VAL A 55 4.44 12.23 12.40
CA VAL A 55 3.92 11.30 13.39
C VAL A 55 5.03 10.32 13.75
N SER A 56 5.28 10.11 15.03
CA SER A 56 6.23 9.09 15.48
C SER A 56 5.78 7.70 15.04
N THR A 57 6.73 6.85 14.65
CA THR A 57 6.48 5.51 14.15
C THR A 57 7.09 4.45 15.03
N LEU A 58 6.43 3.30 15.12
CA LEU A 58 6.90 2.12 15.83
C LEU A 58 7.11 0.98 14.83
N ALA A 59 8.34 0.47 14.77
CA ALA A 59 8.67 -0.74 14.03
C ALA A 59 8.90 -1.92 14.99
N ILE A 60 8.68 -3.12 14.51
CA ILE A 60 9.10 -4.36 15.17
C ILE A 60 9.94 -5.19 14.21
N ALA A 61 11.01 -5.81 14.72
CA ALA A 61 11.78 -6.82 13.99
C ALA A 61 11.54 -8.19 14.62
N VAL A 62 11.14 -9.16 13.81
CA VAL A 62 10.77 -10.52 14.25
C VAL A 62 11.56 -11.55 13.44
N PRO A 63 12.23 -12.52 14.07
CA PRO A 63 12.96 -13.55 13.35
C PRO A 63 12.02 -14.51 12.61
N GLY A 64 12.39 -14.86 11.38
CA GLY A 64 11.59 -15.78 10.57
C GLY A 64 11.56 -17.20 11.11
N SER A 65 12.60 -17.59 11.86
CA SER A 65 12.70 -18.91 12.51
C SER A 65 11.56 -19.20 13.51
N ILE A 66 10.89 -18.15 14.01
CA ILE A 66 9.75 -18.29 14.93
C ILE A 66 8.66 -19.24 14.38
N LEU A 67 8.45 -19.26 13.07
CA LEU A 67 7.48 -20.17 12.45
C LEU A 67 7.90 -21.63 12.52
N GLU A 68 9.20 -21.92 12.62
CA GLU A 68 9.73 -23.27 12.67
C GLU A 68 9.44 -23.95 14.00
N ASN A 69 9.14 -23.19 15.05
CA ASN A 69 8.73 -23.70 16.36
C ASN A 69 7.35 -24.35 16.34
N ALA A 70 6.53 -24.04 15.34
CA ALA A 70 5.21 -24.63 15.20
C ALA A 70 5.31 -26.00 14.49
N GLN A 71 4.69 -27.03 15.07
CA GLN A 71 4.78 -28.41 14.63
C GLN A 71 4.06 -28.67 13.29
N SER A 72 3.00 -27.93 12.98
CA SER A 72 2.25 -28.12 11.74
C SER A 72 2.18 -26.84 10.90
N PRO A 73 2.00 -26.95 9.57
CA PRO A 73 1.83 -25.78 8.71
C PRO A 73 0.64 -24.89 9.09
N GLU A 74 -0.44 -25.48 9.62
CA GLU A 74 -1.61 -24.77 10.11
C GLU A 74 -1.25 -23.90 11.32
N LEU A 75 -0.49 -24.48 12.28
CA LEU A 75 -0.03 -23.77 13.48
C LEU A 75 0.97 -22.66 13.13
N ARG A 76 1.82 -22.86 12.12
CA ARG A 76 2.69 -21.80 11.58
C ARG A 76 1.88 -20.61 11.07
N THR A 77 0.84 -20.92 10.28
CA THR A 77 -0.07 -19.88 9.76
C THR A 77 -0.80 -19.17 10.90
N TYR A 78 -1.29 -19.92 11.89
CA TYR A 78 -1.98 -19.35 13.04
C TYR A 78 -1.05 -18.44 13.87
N LEU A 79 0.20 -18.87 14.12
CA LEU A 79 1.22 -18.08 14.83
C LEU A 79 1.50 -16.74 14.11
N ALA A 80 1.69 -16.80 12.79
CA ALA A 80 1.84 -15.56 11.98
C ALA A 80 0.62 -14.64 12.12
N GLY A 81 -0.58 -15.20 12.20
CA GLY A 81 -1.82 -14.46 12.47
C GLY A 81 -1.85 -13.77 13.84
N GLN A 82 -1.29 -14.39 14.86
CA GLN A 82 -1.15 -13.79 16.19
C GLN A 82 -0.18 -12.62 16.19
N ILE A 83 0.97 -12.75 15.51
CA ILE A 83 1.93 -11.66 15.32
C ILE A 83 1.27 -10.48 14.59
N ALA A 84 0.56 -10.75 13.49
CA ALA A 84 -0.18 -9.72 12.76
C ALA A 84 -1.22 -9.01 13.63
N ARG A 85 -1.92 -9.76 14.49
CA ARG A 85 -2.91 -9.20 15.41
C ARG A 85 -2.26 -8.31 16.46
N ALA A 86 -1.14 -8.73 17.04
CA ALA A 86 -0.37 -7.92 17.99
C ALA A 86 0.12 -6.63 17.33
N ALA A 87 0.73 -6.72 16.14
CA ALA A 87 1.17 -5.54 15.38
C ALA A 87 0.03 -4.54 15.15
N CYS A 88 -1.17 -5.02 14.80
CA CYS A 88 -2.33 -4.17 14.59
C CYS A 88 -2.84 -3.53 15.91
N VAL A 89 -2.90 -4.29 17.02
CA VAL A 89 -3.37 -3.80 18.32
C VAL A 89 -2.46 -2.71 18.88
N PHE A 90 -1.14 -2.89 18.73
CA PHE A 90 -0.14 -1.91 19.19
C PHE A 90 0.18 -0.84 18.13
N GLN A 91 -0.57 -0.79 17.04
CA GLN A 91 -0.42 0.23 15.98
C GLN A 91 1.00 0.32 15.42
N VAL A 92 1.63 -0.84 15.20
CA VAL A 92 2.95 -0.94 14.59
C VAL A 92 2.89 -0.44 13.14
N ASP A 93 3.87 0.38 12.74
CA ASP A 93 3.94 0.97 11.40
C ASP A 93 4.76 0.11 10.41
N GLU A 94 5.74 -0.63 10.94
CA GLU A 94 6.60 -1.50 10.13
C GLU A 94 6.88 -2.81 10.85
N VAL A 95 6.75 -3.93 10.14
CA VAL A 95 7.18 -5.25 10.60
C VAL A 95 8.35 -5.72 9.74
N VAL A 96 9.52 -5.83 10.33
CA VAL A 96 10.71 -6.37 9.66
C VAL A 96 10.84 -7.83 10.02
N VAL A 97 10.82 -8.70 9.01
CA VAL A 97 11.06 -10.12 9.19
C VAL A 97 12.52 -10.39 8.81
N PHE A 98 13.34 -10.80 9.76
CA PHE A 98 14.76 -11.02 9.51
C PHE A 98 15.16 -12.50 9.62
N ASP A 99 16.23 -12.87 8.92
CA ASP A 99 16.86 -14.18 9.07
C ASP A 99 17.85 -14.12 10.25
N ASP A 100 17.56 -14.87 11.29
CA ASP A 100 18.37 -14.94 12.52
C ASP A 100 19.47 -15.98 12.45
N CYS A 101 19.54 -16.79 11.37
CA CYS A 101 20.56 -17.80 11.13
C CYS A 101 20.90 -17.90 9.63
N PRO A 102 21.51 -16.87 9.02
CA PRO A 102 21.75 -16.84 7.57
C PRO A 102 22.68 -17.96 7.09
N ASP A 103 23.55 -18.48 7.95
CA ASP A 103 24.54 -19.52 7.65
C ASP A 103 24.04 -20.97 7.80
N ALA A 104 22.77 -21.17 8.12
CA ALA A 104 22.22 -22.51 8.27
C ALA A 104 22.25 -23.29 6.94
N VAL A 105 23.23 -24.18 6.78
CA VAL A 105 23.54 -24.95 5.55
C VAL A 105 22.33 -25.73 5.00
N ASN A 106 21.37 -26.08 5.86
CA ASN A 106 20.17 -26.86 5.51
C ASN A 106 18.88 -26.03 5.41
N ALA A 107 18.96 -24.70 5.51
CA ALA A 107 17.77 -23.87 5.41
C ALA A 107 17.22 -23.85 3.99
N LYS A 108 15.92 -24.10 3.83
CA LYS A 108 15.23 -23.95 2.56
C LYS A 108 15.20 -22.46 2.21
N LYS A 109 15.79 -22.08 1.08
CA LYS A 109 15.80 -20.71 0.56
C LYS A 109 14.78 -20.57 -0.56
N SER A 110 14.05 -19.48 -0.57
CA SER A 110 13.13 -19.07 -1.64
C SER A 110 13.67 -17.88 -2.39
N LYS A 111 13.39 -17.83 -3.69
CA LYS A 111 13.69 -16.66 -4.52
C LYS A 111 12.58 -15.63 -4.36
N LEU A 112 12.97 -14.38 -4.13
CA LEU A 112 12.10 -13.21 -4.13
C LEU A 112 12.49 -12.34 -5.30
N GLU A 113 11.51 -11.93 -6.08
CA GLU A 113 11.69 -10.94 -7.14
C GLU A 113 11.14 -9.61 -6.60
N ASP A 114 11.99 -8.62 -6.48
CA ASP A 114 11.63 -7.24 -6.17
C ASP A 114 12.16 -6.29 -7.27
N GLU A 115 11.90 -4.98 -7.13
CA GLU A 115 12.34 -3.97 -8.09
C GLU A 115 13.87 -3.89 -8.24
N GLU A 116 14.64 -4.39 -7.26
CA GLU A 116 16.09 -4.40 -7.24
C GLU A 116 16.71 -5.69 -7.80
N GLY A 117 15.89 -6.73 -8.07
CA GLY A 117 16.34 -8.02 -8.64
C GLY A 117 15.89 -9.24 -7.86
N VAL A 118 16.54 -10.38 -8.12
CA VAL A 118 16.22 -11.66 -7.46
C VAL A 118 17.07 -11.80 -6.20
N LYS A 119 16.44 -11.68 -5.04
CA LYS A 119 17.05 -11.97 -3.72
C LYS A 119 16.65 -13.37 -3.25
N THR A 120 17.53 -14.03 -2.52
CA THR A 120 17.23 -15.30 -1.86
C THR A 120 17.05 -15.04 -0.37
N ALA A 121 15.92 -15.46 0.18
CA ALA A 121 15.64 -15.39 1.61
C ALA A 121 15.19 -16.76 2.14
N ARG A 122 15.31 -16.94 3.45
CA ARG A 122 14.84 -18.16 4.12
C ARG A 122 13.33 -18.32 3.91
N GLN A 123 12.89 -19.56 3.63
CA GLN A 123 11.46 -19.84 3.33
C GLN A 123 10.52 -19.44 4.46
N SER A 124 10.95 -19.57 5.72
CA SER A 124 10.15 -19.15 6.88
C SER A 124 9.97 -17.64 6.93
N CYS A 125 10.99 -16.84 6.57
CA CYS A 125 10.89 -15.39 6.48
C CYS A 125 9.91 -14.97 5.40
N VAL A 126 9.99 -15.59 4.21
CA VAL A 126 9.09 -15.31 3.08
C VAL A 126 7.65 -15.67 3.42
N GLN A 127 7.45 -16.85 4.06
CA GLN A 127 6.12 -17.30 4.48
C GLN A 127 5.51 -16.35 5.51
N LEU A 128 6.28 -15.98 6.55
CA LEU A 128 5.83 -15.03 7.57
C LEU A 128 5.46 -13.69 6.95
N ALA A 129 6.35 -13.11 6.16
CA ALA A 129 6.12 -11.82 5.50
C ALA A 129 4.87 -11.84 4.61
N ARG A 130 4.68 -12.90 3.82
CA ARG A 130 3.50 -13.04 2.95
C ARG A 130 2.19 -13.14 3.74
N ILE A 131 2.16 -13.87 4.85
CA ILE A 131 0.97 -13.97 5.69
C ILE A 131 0.67 -12.62 6.36
N LEU A 132 1.69 -11.91 6.84
CA LEU A 132 1.56 -10.58 7.43
C LEU A 132 0.98 -9.57 6.41
N GLN A 133 1.54 -9.53 5.19
CA GLN A 133 1.04 -8.70 4.10
C GLN A 133 -0.40 -9.05 3.70
N TYR A 134 -0.72 -10.35 3.64
CA TYR A 134 -2.07 -10.82 3.32
C TYR A 134 -3.10 -10.37 4.35
N LEU A 135 -2.75 -10.42 5.63
CA LEU A 135 -3.64 -10.01 6.71
C LEU A 135 -3.82 -8.49 6.77
N GLU A 136 -2.73 -7.73 6.56
CA GLU A 136 -2.78 -6.27 6.51
C GLU A 136 -3.62 -5.76 5.35
N CYS A 137 -3.63 -6.46 4.21
CA CYS A 137 -4.37 -6.04 3.04
C CYS A 137 -5.88 -6.12 3.25
N PRO A 138 -6.66 -5.04 2.96
CA PRO A 138 -8.12 -5.07 2.98
C PRO A 138 -8.70 -6.20 2.14
N GLN A 139 -9.75 -6.86 2.64
CA GLN A 139 -10.29 -8.08 2.02
C GLN A 139 -10.64 -7.93 0.54
N TYR A 140 -11.23 -6.78 0.14
CA TYR A 140 -11.63 -6.55 -1.26
C TYR A 140 -10.45 -6.40 -2.22
N LEU A 141 -9.24 -6.09 -1.70
CA LEU A 141 -8.02 -5.97 -2.49
C LEU A 141 -7.22 -7.27 -2.59
N ARG A 142 -7.43 -8.24 -1.67
CA ARG A 142 -6.64 -9.49 -1.62
C ARG A 142 -6.60 -10.24 -2.93
N LYS A 143 -7.72 -10.30 -3.66
CA LYS A 143 -7.81 -10.97 -4.97
C LYS A 143 -6.90 -10.35 -6.05
N HIS A 144 -6.50 -9.08 -5.89
CA HIS A 144 -5.64 -8.37 -6.85
C HIS A 144 -4.15 -8.55 -6.54
N PHE A 145 -3.80 -8.63 -5.24
CA PHE A 145 -2.39 -8.66 -4.79
C PHE A 145 -1.90 -10.05 -4.39
N PHE A 146 -2.81 -10.94 -4.02
CA PHE A 146 -2.44 -12.27 -3.54
C PHE A 146 -3.06 -13.36 -4.42
N PRO A 147 -2.33 -13.82 -5.46
CA PRO A 147 -2.70 -15.02 -6.20
C PRO A 147 -2.65 -16.25 -5.31
N ILE A 148 -3.21 -17.36 -5.77
CA ILE A 148 -3.16 -18.64 -5.05
C ILE A 148 -1.70 -19.05 -4.86
N HIS A 149 -1.29 -19.23 -3.61
CA HIS A 149 0.07 -19.58 -3.25
C HIS A 149 0.09 -20.63 -2.12
N SER A 150 1.11 -21.49 -2.11
CA SER A 150 1.29 -22.56 -1.11
C SER A 150 1.32 -22.02 0.33
N ASP A 151 1.97 -20.87 0.56
CA ASP A 151 2.10 -20.26 1.89
C ASP A 151 0.76 -19.79 2.44
N LEU A 152 -0.23 -19.53 1.59
CA LEU A 152 -1.58 -19.10 1.96
C LEU A 152 -2.60 -20.25 1.98
N LYS A 153 -2.15 -21.50 1.81
CA LYS A 153 -3.02 -22.69 1.79
C LYS A 153 -3.93 -22.77 3.02
N PHE A 154 -3.42 -22.39 4.17
CA PHE A 154 -4.13 -22.43 5.44
C PHE A 154 -4.68 -21.06 5.88
N ALA A 155 -4.82 -20.11 4.96
CA ALA A 155 -5.37 -18.78 5.28
C ALA A 155 -6.77 -18.80 5.92
N GLY A 156 -7.51 -19.93 5.77
CA GLY A 156 -8.83 -20.12 6.39
C GLY A 156 -8.79 -20.23 7.93
N VAL A 157 -7.65 -20.53 8.55
CA VAL A 157 -7.51 -20.54 10.03
C VAL A 157 -7.18 -19.17 10.61
N LEU A 158 -6.91 -18.17 9.74
CA LEU A 158 -6.55 -16.81 10.15
C LEU A 158 -7.79 -16.03 10.55
N ASN A 159 -7.75 -15.42 11.73
CA ASN A 159 -8.74 -14.45 12.13
C ASN A 159 -8.52 -13.12 11.37
N PRO A 160 -9.58 -12.44 10.91
CA PRO A 160 -9.45 -11.13 10.30
C PRO A 160 -8.88 -10.13 11.34
N LEU A 161 -7.99 -9.24 10.90
CA LEU A 161 -7.42 -8.20 11.77
C LEU A 161 -8.46 -7.17 12.17
N ASP A 162 -9.43 -6.93 11.30
CA ASP A 162 -10.47 -5.89 11.46
C ASP A 162 -9.85 -4.51 11.79
N ALA A 163 -8.75 -4.20 11.09
CA ALA A 163 -8.03 -2.95 11.23
C ALA A 163 -8.87 -1.77 10.72
N PRO A 164 -8.66 -0.54 11.23
CA PRO A 164 -9.46 0.63 10.84
C PRO A 164 -9.51 0.91 9.33
N HIS A 165 -8.42 0.62 8.61
CA HIS A 165 -8.37 0.77 7.14
C HIS A 165 -9.05 -0.38 6.37
N HIS A 166 -9.52 -1.45 7.04
CA HIS A 166 -10.31 -2.54 6.44
C HIS A 166 -11.78 -2.12 6.30
N LEU A 167 -12.02 -1.02 5.64
CA LEU A 167 -13.34 -0.44 5.48
C LEU A 167 -14.25 -1.36 4.65
N ARG A 168 -15.45 -1.58 5.16
CA ARG A 168 -16.53 -2.23 4.41
C ARG A 168 -17.17 -1.24 3.45
N GLN A 169 -17.96 -1.73 2.51
CA GLN A 169 -18.65 -0.89 1.52
C GLN A 169 -19.54 0.18 2.15
N LYS A 170 -20.19 -0.12 3.27
CA LYS A 170 -21.11 0.77 3.98
C LYS A 170 -20.43 1.76 4.94
N ASN A 171 -19.12 1.64 5.14
CA ASN A 171 -18.40 2.52 6.04
C ASN A 171 -18.08 3.84 5.33
N ASP A 172 -18.56 4.94 5.85
CA ASP A 172 -18.25 6.28 5.36
C ASP A 172 -16.95 6.76 6.00
N PHE A 173 -15.89 6.80 5.21
CA PHE A 173 -14.61 7.35 5.60
C PHE A 173 -13.95 8.03 4.40
N ILE A 174 -13.27 9.15 4.66
CA ILE A 174 -12.72 9.99 3.61
C ILE A 174 -11.51 9.36 2.89
N PHE A 175 -10.78 8.48 3.56
CA PHE A 175 -9.65 7.75 2.99
C PHE A 175 -10.02 6.30 2.71
N ARG A 176 -9.53 5.76 1.60
CA ARG A 176 -9.67 4.33 1.27
C ARG A 176 -8.44 3.82 0.54
N GLU A 177 -8.10 2.58 0.82
CA GLU A 177 -7.14 1.84 0.02
C GLU A 177 -7.79 1.41 -1.30
N GLY A 178 -7.02 1.42 -2.38
CA GLY A 178 -7.52 1.02 -3.69
C GLY A 178 -6.46 0.38 -4.57
N VAL A 179 -6.93 -0.20 -5.66
CA VAL A 179 -6.08 -0.72 -6.74
C VAL A 179 -6.39 0.01 -8.03
N VAL A 180 -5.34 0.44 -8.71
CA VAL A 180 -5.46 1.07 -10.03
C VAL A 180 -5.93 0.03 -11.04
N THR A 181 -7.05 0.30 -11.72
CA THR A 181 -7.65 -0.61 -12.70
C THR A 181 -7.09 -0.36 -14.10
N ASN A 182 -7.16 -1.38 -14.96
CA ASN A 182 -6.75 -1.26 -16.37
C ASN A 182 -7.88 -0.68 -17.27
N LYS A 183 -8.83 0.07 -16.71
CA LYS A 183 -9.92 0.68 -17.48
C LYS A 183 -9.41 1.87 -18.28
N PRO A 184 -9.76 1.98 -19.59
CA PRO A 184 -9.32 3.08 -20.41
C PRO A 184 -9.89 4.40 -19.91
N THR A 185 -9.04 5.40 -19.78
CA THR A 185 -9.40 6.77 -19.42
C THR A 185 -9.25 7.71 -20.60
N LYS A 186 -10.01 8.80 -20.62
CA LYS A 186 -9.84 9.84 -21.64
C LYS A 186 -8.54 10.58 -21.41
N VAL A 187 -7.87 11.00 -22.51
CA VAL A 187 -6.65 11.82 -22.44
C VAL A 187 -6.89 13.04 -21.52
N GLY A 188 -5.99 13.26 -20.57
CA GLY A 188 -6.09 14.33 -19.57
C GLY A 188 -6.97 14.02 -18.35
N LYS A 189 -7.49 12.79 -18.23
CA LYS A 189 -8.12 12.31 -16.99
C LYS A 189 -7.20 11.28 -16.35
N GLY A 190 -7.08 11.37 -15.02
CA GLY A 190 -6.30 10.41 -14.24
C GLY A 190 -6.85 8.99 -14.28
N SER A 191 -6.20 8.09 -13.58
CA SER A 191 -6.55 6.66 -13.55
C SER A 191 -7.87 6.39 -12.84
N ILE A 192 -8.43 5.21 -13.07
CA ILE A 192 -9.61 4.70 -12.38
C ILE A 192 -9.14 3.71 -11.32
N VAL A 193 -9.57 3.91 -10.08
CA VAL A 193 -9.19 3.13 -8.91
C VAL A 193 -10.40 2.42 -8.32
N ASN A 194 -10.26 1.13 -8.06
CA ASN A 194 -11.24 0.36 -7.29
C ASN A 194 -10.90 0.45 -5.81
N VAL A 195 -11.78 1.06 -5.04
CA VAL A 195 -11.63 1.31 -3.59
C VAL A 195 -12.60 0.46 -2.74
N GLY A 196 -13.16 -0.60 -3.31
CA GLY A 196 -14.12 -1.48 -2.62
C GLY A 196 -15.52 -0.90 -2.47
N LEU A 197 -15.85 0.16 -3.19
CA LEU A 197 -17.20 0.72 -3.29
C LEU A 197 -17.94 0.16 -4.51
N LEU A 198 -19.24 0.47 -4.64
CA LEU A 198 -20.05 0.10 -5.82
C LEU A 198 -19.49 0.72 -7.09
N ASN A 199 -19.07 1.97 -7.02
CA ASN A 199 -18.52 2.72 -8.14
C ASN A 199 -17.03 2.93 -7.96
N ASP A 200 -16.29 2.81 -9.07
CA ASP A 200 -14.87 3.14 -9.09
C ASP A 200 -14.65 4.66 -8.97
N VAL A 201 -13.51 5.04 -8.42
CA VAL A 201 -13.12 6.43 -8.22
C VAL A 201 -12.16 6.87 -9.31
N THR A 202 -12.41 8.04 -9.91
CA THR A 202 -11.47 8.69 -10.82
C THR A 202 -10.51 9.54 -10.00
N VAL A 203 -9.21 9.31 -10.14
CA VAL A 203 -8.16 10.03 -9.41
C VAL A 203 -7.51 11.10 -10.27
N ASP A 204 -6.74 11.98 -9.63
CA ASP A 204 -6.02 13.09 -10.25
C ASP A 204 -4.86 12.66 -11.15
N LYS A 205 -4.13 11.59 -10.74
CA LYS A 205 -2.89 11.14 -11.38
C LYS A 205 -3.12 9.95 -12.31
N THR A 206 -2.31 9.88 -13.37
CA THR A 206 -2.23 8.69 -14.24
C THR A 206 -1.16 7.77 -13.70
N LEU A 207 -1.55 6.55 -13.31
CA LEU A 207 -0.68 5.54 -12.72
C LEU A 207 -0.80 4.22 -13.45
N THR A 208 0.21 3.37 -13.29
CA THR A 208 0.23 2.02 -13.83
C THR A 208 -0.86 1.16 -13.18
N ALA A 209 -1.56 0.36 -13.97
CA ALA A 209 -2.56 -0.57 -13.47
C ALA A 209 -1.93 -1.62 -12.53
N GLY A 210 -2.67 -2.02 -11.52
CA GLY A 210 -2.23 -2.99 -10.52
C GLY A 210 -1.52 -2.37 -9.30
N LEU A 211 -1.21 -1.07 -9.29
CA LEU A 211 -0.63 -0.41 -8.12
C LEU A 211 -1.67 -0.27 -6.99
N ARG A 212 -1.23 -0.52 -5.75
CA ARG A 212 -1.97 -0.18 -4.53
C ARG A 212 -1.78 1.29 -4.21
N VAL A 213 -2.86 1.99 -3.92
CA VAL A 213 -2.86 3.44 -3.67
C VAL A 213 -3.82 3.80 -2.55
N THR A 214 -3.45 4.82 -1.77
CA THR A 214 -4.35 5.45 -0.79
C THR A 214 -5.04 6.63 -1.46
N VAL A 215 -6.37 6.64 -1.43
CA VAL A 215 -7.21 7.65 -2.07
C VAL A 215 -7.96 8.45 -1.02
N LYS A 216 -7.85 9.77 -1.07
CA LYS A 216 -8.71 10.70 -0.34
C LYS A 216 -9.92 11.02 -1.21
N LEU A 217 -11.12 10.65 -0.77
CA LEU A 217 -12.37 10.92 -1.47
C LEU A 217 -12.78 12.39 -1.32
N ASN A 218 -13.33 12.98 -2.38
CA ASN A 218 -13.82 14.36 -2.34
C ASN A 218 -15.15 14.48 -1.57
N SER A 219 -15.89 13.38 -1.44
CA SER A 219 -17.19 13.31 -0.77
C SER A 219 -17.33 11.97 -0.06
N CYS A 220 -17.85 11.98 1.16
CA CYS A 220 -18.14 10.77 1.93
C CYS A 220 -19.48 10.13 1.56
N ASN A 221 -20.37 10.84 0.83
CA ASN A 221 -21.69 10.34 0.42
C ASN A 221 -21.57 9.42 -0.80
N THR A 222 -21.31 8.15 -0.53
CA THR A 222 -20.98 7.15 -1.57
C THR A 222 -22.23 6.57 -2.29
N GLU A 223 -23.43 6.70 -1.72
CA GLU A 223 -24.61 6.01 -2.22
C GLU A 223 -25.25 6.65 -3.48
N ASN A 224 -25.09 7.95 -3.70
CA ASN A 224 -25.78 8.71 -4.76
C ASN A 224 -24.89 9.24 -5.89
N GLU A 225 -23.56 9.18 -5.76
CA GLU A 225 -22.67 9.73 -6.79
C GLU A 225 -22.31 8.68 -7.86
N LYS A 226 -22.86 8.86 -9.07
CA LYS A 226 -22.48 8.04 -10.25
C LYS A 226 -21.04 8.22 -10.71
N LYS A 227 -20.34 9.26 -10.26
CA LYS A 227 -18.95 9.57 -10.63
C LYS A 227 -18.19 10.08 -9.41
N MET A 228 -17.55 9.18 -8.72
CA MET A 228 -16.72 9.52 -7.59
C MET A 228 -15.35 10.05 -8.06
N LYS A 229 -14.85 11.06 -7.35
CA LYS A 229 -13.51 11.61 -7.56
C LYS A 229 -12.71 11.53 -6.27
N GLY A 230 -11.40 11.40 -6.40
CA GLY A 230 -10.49 11.38 -5.26
C GLY A 230 -9.10 11.85 -5.66
N LEU A 231 -8.30 12.13 -4.64
CA LEU A 231 -6.89 12.50 -4.75
C LEU A 231 -6.03 11.36 -4.27
N ILE A 232 -4.92 11.09 -4.96
CA ILE A 232 -3.92 10.14 -4.48
C ILE A 232 -3.07 10.82 -3.42
N VAL A 233 -2.97 10.17 -2.27
CA VAL A 233 -2.22 10.65 -1.12
C VAL A 233 -1.21 9.62 -0.62
N SER A 234 -0.23 10.06 0.19
CA SER A 234 0.69 9.15 0.87
C SER A 234 -0.08 8.21 1.83
N PRO A 235 0.34 6.95 2.00
CA PRO A 235 -0.23 6.03 2.99
C PRO A 235 -0.14 6.55 4.44
N SER A 236 0.80 7.45 4.74
CA SER A 236 0.92 8.10 6.05
C SER A 236 -0.12 9.20 6.30
N ARG A 237 -0.74 9.73 5.22
CA ARG A 237 -1.67 10.86 5.30
C ARG A 237 -2.91 10.61 6.15
N PRO A 238 -3.60 9.45 6.06
CA PRO A 238 -4.76 9.17 6.89
C PRO A 238 -4.45 9.29 8.38
N ARG A 239 -3.34 8.69 8.84
CA ARG A 239 -2.92 8.76 10.25
C ARG A 239 -2.60 10.18 10.67
N ALA A 240 -1.88 10.94 9.85
CA ALA A 240 -1.49 12.32 10.15
C ALA A 240 -2.67 13.30 10.17
N GLU A 241 -3.70 13.12 9.32
CA GLU A 241 -4.88 13.99 9.30
C GLU A 241 -5.97 13.59 10.30
N THR A 242 -6.16 12.30 10.53
CA THR A 242 -7.30 11.81 11.31
C THR A 242 -6.91 11.10 12.61
N GLY A 243 -5.61 10.84 12.83
CA GLY A 243 -5.14 10.01 13.95
C GLY A 243 -5.46 8.51 13.81
N VAL A 244 -6.14 8.10 12.74
CA VAL A 244 -6.57 6.72 12.55
C VAL A 244 -5.41 5.86 12.05
N TYR A 245 -5.16 4.74 12.71
CA TYR A 245 -4.16 3.77 12.30
C TYR A 245 -4.44 3.21 10.90
N TRP A 246 -3.40 3.17 10.03
CA TRP A 246 -3.58 2.84 8.61
C TRP A 246 -2.84 1.57 8.17
N GLY A 247 -2.59 0.67 9.09
CA GLY A 247 -1.90 -0.59 8.81
C GLY A 247 -0.38 -0.50 8.97
N TYR A 248 0.30 -1.58 8.62
CA TYR A 248 1.76 -1.69 8.69
C TYR A 248 2.35 -2.10 7.35
N THR A 249 3.61 -1.75 7.14
CA THR A 249 4.41 -2.27 6.02
C THR A 249 5.19 -3.50 6.46
N VAL A 250 5.51 -4.41 5.53
CA VAL A 250 6.31 -5.60 5.83
C VAL A 250 7.55 -5.59 4.95
N ARG A 251 8.71 -5.71 5.58
CA ARG A 251 10.01 -5.80 4.93
C ARG A 251 10.74 -7.07 5.35
N ILE A 252 11.50 -7.67 4.44
CA ILE A 252 12.36 -8.82 4.74
C ILE A 252 13.80 -8.31 4.79
N ALA A 253 14.54 -8.75 5.81
CA ALA A 253 15.98 -8.53 5.96
C ALA A 253 16.68 -9.90 6.02
N ASN A 254 17.83 -10.03 5.33
CA ASN A 254 18.56 -11.30 5.29
C ASN A 254 19.47 -11.50 6.50
N SER A 255 19.65 -10.46 7.32
CA SER A 255 20.43 -10.51 8.55
C SER A 255 19.92 -9.46 9.54
N LEU A 256 20.42 -9.50 10.75
CA LEU A 256 20.11 -8.50 11.77
C LEU A 256 20.66 -7.12 11.41
N SER A 257 21.85 -7.03 10.81
CA SER A 257 22.44 -5.77 10.33
C SER A 257 21.57 -5.11 9.25
N GLU A 258 20.97 -5.89 8.35
CA GLU A 258 20.07 -5.34 7.33
C GLU A 258 18.78 -4.75 7.92
N VAL A 259 18.36 -5.16 9.10
CA VAL A 259 17.20 -4.54 9.79
C VAL A 259 17.45 -3.05 9.96
N PHE A 260 18.67 -2.65 10.32
CA PHE A 260 19.02 -1.27 10.61
C PHE A 260 19.50 -0.53 9.36
N THR A 261 20.35 -1.15 8.55
CA THR A 261 20.98 -0.51 7.38
C THR A 261 19.98 -0.24 6.25
N GLN A 262 18.95 -1.05 6.12
CA GLN A 262 17.88 -0.89 5.11
C GLN A 262 16.64 -0.19 5.67
N SER A 263 16.79 0.62 6.73
CA SER A 263 15.67 1.38 7.27
C SER A 263 15.07 2.32 6.22
N PRO A 264 13.72 2.41 6.12
CA PRO A 264 13.06 3.34 5.19
C PRO A 264 13.20 4.81 5.62
N TYR A 265 13.67 5.05 6.84
CA TYR A 265 13.84 6.40 7.41
C TYR A 265 15.23 6.94 7.13
N LYS A 266 15.33 8.17 6.64
CA LYS A 266 16.62 8.79 6.25
C LYS A 266 17.66 8.83 7.36
N LYS A 267 17.24 8.91 8.62
CA LYS A 267 18.12 8.95 9.81
C LYS A 267 18.20 7.59 10.52
N GLY A 268 17.57 6.56 9.97
CA GLY A 268 17.42 5.28 10.67
C GLY A 268 16.39 5.34 11.80
N TYR A 269 16.51 4.42 12.75
CA TYR A 269 15.71 4.41 13.98
C TYR A 269 16.49 5.13 15.08
N ASP A 270 15.84 6.04 15.80
CA ASP A 270 16.44 6.83 16.88
C ASP A 270 16.28 6.18 18.26
N LEU A 271 15.34 5.23 18.41
CA LEU A 271 15.18 4.41 19.60
C LEU A 271 15.23 2.92 19.25
N LEU A 272 16.20 2.20 19.80
CA LEU A 272 16.43 0.78 19.58
C LEU A 272 16.20 0.02 20.88
N ILE A 273 15.27 -0.95 20.88
CA ILE A 273 14.97 -1.78 22.05
C ILE A 273 15.16 -3.25 21.66
N GLY A 274 16.16 -3.91 22.20
CA GLY A 274 16.32 -5.37 22.14
C GLY A 274 15.57 -6.05 23.26
N THR A 275 14.89 -7.17 22.98
CA THR A 275 14.24 -7.98 24.00
C THR A 275 15.12 -9.14 24.42
N SER A 276 15.27 -9.36 25.73
CA SER A 276 16.00 -10.50 26.31
C SER A 276 15.34 -10.95 27.59
N ASP A 277 15.40 -12.23 27.91
CA ASP A 277 14.99 -12.82 29.18
C ASP A 277 15.90 -12.39 30.36
N LYS A 278 17.13 -11.98 30.03
CA LYS A 278 18.13 -11.46 30.97
C LYS A 278 18.12 -9.92 31.09
N GLY A 279 17.21 -9.26 30.35
CA GLY A 279 17.13 -7.81 30.33
C GLY A 279 16.47 -7.25 31.58
N ASP A 280 16.60 -5.93 31.75
CA ASP A 280 15.91 -5.21 32.81
C ASP A 280 14.40 -5.21 32.63
N SER A 281 13.65 -5.36 33.72
CA SER A 281 12.20 -5.27 33.66
C SER A 281 11.74 -3.84 33.30
N ILE A 282 10.97 -3.68 32.25
CA ILE A 282 10.40 -2.39 31.86
C ILE A 282 9.47 -1.80 32.93
N LEU A 283 8.90 -2.68 33.79
CA LEU A 283 8.01 -2.28 34.88
C LEU A 283 8.74 -1.59 36.03
N GLU A 284 10.04 -1.85 36.15
CA GLU A 284 10.89 -1.28 37.22
C GLU A 284 11.50 0.07 36.81
N LYS A 285 11.54 0.37 35.50
CA LYS A 285 12.00 1.66 35.03
C LYS A 285 10.93 2.72 35.22
N GLN A 286 11.32 3.85 35.82
CA GLN A 286 10.41 4.98 36.02
C GLN A 286 9.77 5.39 34.70
N LYS A 287 8.51 5.85 34.77
CA LYS A 287 7.69 6.30 33.65
C LYS A 287 8.23 7.61 33.03
N GLU A 288 9.49 7.62 32.63
CA GLU A 288 9.98 8.65 31.74
C GLU A 288 9.31 8.45 30.39
N SER A 289 8.67 9.48 29.89
CA SER A 289 8.06 9.43 28.56
C SER A 289 9.16 9.20 27.54
N LEU A 290 9.14 8.03 26.88
CA LEU A 290 10.04 7.76 25.76
C LEU A 290 9.71 8.74 24.62
N SER A 291 10.68 9.58 24.27
CA SER A 291 10.57 10.49 23.13
C SER A 291 11.36 9.90 21.97
N TYR A 292 10.70 9.70 20.84
CA TYR A 292 11.31 9.16 19.61
C TYR A 292 10.54 9.64 18.37
N ASP A 293 11.25 9.70 17.27
CA ASP A 293 10.65 9.88 15.95
C ASP A 293 10.36 8.51 15.31
N HIS A 294 11.33 7.58 15.37
CA HIS A 294 11.24 6.26 14.77
C HIS A 294 11.83 5.20 15.70
N ALA A 295 10.98 4.53 16.47
CA ALA A 295 11.40 3.44 17.35
C ALA A 295 11.35 2.08 16.65
N ILE A 296 12.27 1.17 17.04
CA ILE A 296 12.21 -0.24 16.68
C ILE A 296 12.42 -1.13 17.90
N ILE A 297 11.57 -2.17 18.02
CA ILE A 297 11.70 -3.24 19.01
C ILE A 297 12.13 -4.51 18.28
N VAL A 298 13.29 -5.05 18.67
CA VAL A 298 13.86 -6.26 18.07
C VAL A 298 13.60 -7.45 18.98
N PHE A 299 12.90 -8.45 18.47
CA PHE A 299 12.62 -9.71 19.15
C PHE A 299 13.64 -10.76 18.74
N GLY A 300 14.15 -11.52 19.73
CA GLY A 300 15.01 -12.67 19.48
C GLY A 300 14.20 -13.91 19.07
N GLY A 301 14.89 -14.87 18.47
CA GLY A 301 14.39 -16.22 18.26
C GLY A 301 14.41 -17.05 19.57
N LEU A 302 14.26 -18.39 19.46
CA LEU A 302 14.33 -19.30 20.61
C LEU A 302 15.66 -19.22 21.38
N LEU A 303 16.75 -18.94 20.69
CA LEU A 303 18.08 -18.83 21.25
C LEU A 303 18.48 -17.41 21.66
N GLY A 304 17.53 -16.47 21.61
CA GLY A 304 17.79 -15.06 21.93
C GLY A 304 18.29 -14.24 20.74
N LEU A 305 18.61 -12.98 20.99
CA LEU A 305 19.22 -12.07 20.01
C LEU A 305 20.74 -12.34 19.86
N GLU A 306 21.34 -12.93 20.86
CA GLU A 306 22.78 -13.24 20.91
C GLU A 306 23.19 -14.12 19.73
N THR A 307 22.41 -15.16 19.43
CA THR A 307 22.68 -16.05 18.28
C THR A 307 22.57 -15.31 16.94
N ALA A 308 21.63 -14.38 16.80
CA ALA A 308 21.50 -13.59 15.59
C ALA A 308 22.68 -12.60 15.43
N LEU A 309 23.21 -12.09 16.54
CA LEU A 309 24.41 -11.25 16.55
C LEU A 309 25.67 -12.04 16.18
N GLU A 310 25.86 -13.24 16.75
CA GLU A 310 27.01 -14.09 16.48
C GLU A 310 27.05 -14.60 15.03
N SER A 311 25.89 -14.73 14.38
CA SER A 311 25.77 -15.19 12.99
C SER A 311 25.81 -14.07 11.96
N ASP A 312 25.95 -12.82 12.37
CA ASP A 312 26.00 -11.66 11.46
C ASP A 312 27.40 -11.03 11.42
N ASP A 313 28.17 -11.36 10.38
CA ASP A 313 29.54 -10.88 10.18
C ASP A 313 29.68 -9.36 10.14
N ASN A 314 28.58 -8.61 9.93
CA ASN A 314 28.60 -7.15 9.85
C ASN A 314 28.43 -6.46 11.21
N LEU A 315 28.09 -7.22 12.27
CA LEU A 315 27.86 -6.69 13.62
C LEU A 315 28.92 -7.14 14.62
N THR A 316 29.83 -8.04 14.23
CA THR A 316 30.98 -8.54 15.03
C THR A 316 32.21 -7.66 14.91
#